data_476fd4488cc7f53312c6c09950598854
#
_entry.id   476fd4488cc7f53312c6c09950598854
#
_cell.length_a   1.000
_cell.length_b   1.000
_cell.length_c   1.000
_cell.angle_alpha   90.00
_cell.angle_beta   90.00
_cell.angle_gamma   90.00
#
_symmetry.space_group_name_H-M   'P 1'
#
loop_
_entity.id
_entity.type
_entity.pdbx_description
1 polymer ?
#
loop_
_entity_poly.entity_id
_entity_poly.type
_entity_poly.pdbx_seq_one_letter_code
_entity_poly.pdbx_strand_id
1 'polypeptide(L)'
;MKLWKMNKCSSTLADMSMNRILLSELIVKGALVGIIAGFFGAAYRYLILESEHVRWHLMGDISIEWAIAWLIAMVVFAFIIDRLLTWAPLSGGSGIPQIEGEMLGLFDMKPYRTLISKMIGGVLTGFAGFSVGREGPAVQIGGSAGKIVSYWMNSGLREQRILTSAGAGAGLTAAFSAPVSGAMFVFEEVHKSFYPYLVIPTFVATLISNYITVTIFGLTPALGFSVTSGMPLDYF
;
A
#
# COMPACT_ATOMS: atom_id res chain seq x y z
N MET A 1 22.60 22.86 -33.75
CA MET A 1 21.20 22.47 -33.51
C MET A 1 20.83 21.04 -33.97
N LYS A 2 21.43 20.47 -35.03
CA LYS A 2 21.21 19.08 -35.49
C LYS A 2 21.80 18.00 -34.58
N LEU A 3 22.98 18.21 -34.01
CA LEU A 3 23.66 17.21 -33.15
C LEU A 3 22.94 16.98 -31.80
N TRP A 4 22.28 18.02 -31.26
CA TRP A 4 21.52 17.90 -30.01
C TRP A 4 20.22 17.08 -30.17
N LYS A 5 19.57 17.15 -31.34
CA LYS A 5 18.41 16.30 -31.69
C LYS A 5 18.79 14.83 -31.90
N MET A 6 19.97 14.56 -32.46
CA MET A 6 20.43 13.19 -32.71
C MET A 6 20.79 12.46 -31.43
N ASN A 7 21.44 13.12 -30.45
CA ASN A 7 21.75 12.52 -29.15
C ASN A 7 20.49 12.21 -28.33
N LYS A 8 19.44 13.04 -28.43
CA LYS A 8 18.18 12.79 -27.75
C LYS A 8 17.41 11.62 -28.37
N CYS A 9 17.49 11.45 -29.68
CA CYS A 9 16.85 10.35 -30.39
C CYS A 9 17.56 9.00 -30.13
N SER A 10 18.90 9.01 -30.06
CA SER A 10 19.67 7.80 -29.76
C SER A 10 19.53 7.35 -28.30
N SER A 11 19.41 8.29 -27.35
CA SER A 11 19.15 7.95 -25.95
C SER A 11 17.74 7.39 -25.75
N THR A 12 16.76 7.92 -26.48
CA THR A 12 15.37 7.41 -26.42
C THR A 12 15.26 6.03 -27.03
N LEU A 13 15.98 5.76 -28.13
CA LEU A 13 15.99 4.42 -28.78
C LEU A 13 16.81 3.40 -27.96
N ALA A 14 17.87 3.82 -27.30
CA ALA A 14 18.63 2.95 -26.39
C ALA A 14 17.82 2.62 -25.11
N ASP A 15 17.03 3.56 -24.60
CA ASP A 15 16.08 3.32 -23.49
C ASP A 15 14.89 2.40 -23.90
N MET A 16 14.56 2.38 -25.20
CA MET A 16 13.51 1.51 -25.74
C MET A 16 14.00 0.11 -26.11
N SER A 17 15.30 -0.13 -26.23
CA SER A 17 15.86 -1.48 -26.41
C SER A 17 15.78 -2.25 -25.09
N MET A 18 14.61 -2.81 -24.84
CA MET A 18 14.31 -3.63 -23.65
C MET A 18 15.22 -4.87 -23.65
N ASN A 19 16.25 -4.88 -22.81
CA ASN A 19 17.05 -6.07 -22.60
C ASN A 19 16.16 -7.14 -21.98
N ARG A 20 15.93 -8.26 -22.68
CA ARG A 20 15.07 -9.36 -22.21
C ARG A 20 15.49 -9.90 -20.84
N ILE A 21 16.78 -9.87 -20.53
CA ILE A 21 17.33 -10.33 -19.26
C ILE A 21 16.85 -9.38 -18.14
N LEU A 22 16.96 -8.09 -18.33
CA LEU A 22 16.50 -7.10 -17.33
C LEU A 22 14.99 -7.19 -17.09
N LEU A 23 14.22 -7.46 -18.15
CA LEU A 23 12.77 -7.62 -18.02
C LEU A 23 12.41 -8.88 -17.22
N SER A 24 13.08 -10.02 -17.48
CA SER A 24 12.84 -11.25 -16.71
C SER A 24 13.20 -11.07 -15.24
N GLU A 25 14.28 -10.37 -14.93
CA GLU A 25 14.63 -10.02 -13.54
C GLU A 25 13.57 -9.16 -12.87
N LEU A 26 13.05 -8.14 -13.56
CA LEU A 26 12.00 -7.26 -13.02
C LEU A 26 10.68 -8.01 -12.81
N ILE A 27 10.35 -8.99 -13.64
CA ILE A 27 9.17 -9.85 -13.46
C ILE A 27 9.32 -10.67 -12.19
N VAL A 28 10.46 -11.33 -11.98
CA VAL A 28 10.73 -12.11 -10.76
C VAL A 28 10.71 -11.23 -9.51
N LYS A 29 11.38 -10.09 -9.57
CA LYS A 29 11.39 -9.10 -8.47
C LYS A 29 9.97 -8.58 -8.19
N GLY A 30 9.18 -8.27 -9.24
CA GLY A 30 7.78 -7.87 -9.13
C GLY A 30 6.90 -8.95 -8.52
N ALA A 31 7.14 -10.22 -8.86
CA ALA A 31 6.44 -11.35 -8.25
C ALA A 31 6.72 -11.46 -6.75
N LEU A 32 7.99 -11.35 -6.33
CA LEU A 32 8.36 -11.34 -4.91
C LEU A 32 7.73 -10.15 -4.17
N VAL A 33 7.73 -8.97 -4.78
CA VAL A 33 7.04 -7.79 -4.23
C VAL A 33 5.55 -8.06 -4.05
N GLY A 34 4.90 -8.66 -5.06
CA GLY A 34 3.49 -9.01 -5.01
C GLY A 34 3.15 -9.99 -3.89
N ILE A 35 4.00 -10.99 -3.66
CA ILE A 35 3.84 -11.97 -2.58
C ILE A 35 3.94 -11.27 -1.23
N ILE A 36 4.99 -10.49 -1.00
CA ILE A 36 5.24 -9.86 0.31
C ILE A 36 4.24 -8.75 0.58
N ALA A 37 4.02 -7.85 -0.38
CA ALA A 37 3.05 -6.77 -0.26
C ALA A 37 1.61 -7.29 -0.13
N GLY A 38 1.27 -8.35 -0.88
CA GLY A 38 -0.03 -9.02 -0.80
C GLY A 38 -0.26 -9.66 0.57
N PHE A 39 0.74 -10.34 1.10
CA PHE A 39 0.66 -10.96 2.43
C PHE A 39 0.48 -9.90 3.54
N PHE A 40 1.35 -8.90 3.60
CA PHE A 40 1.24 -7.85 4.63
C PHE A 40 0.01 -6.97 4.44
N GLY A 41 -0.39 -6.67 3.21
CA GLY A 41 -1.61 -5.93 2.90
C GLY A 41 -2.87 -6.70 3.30
N ALA A 42 -2.94 -7.99 3.00
CA ALA A 42 -4.03 -8.85 3.41
C ALA A 42 -4.08 -9.03 4.94
N ALA A 43 -2.92 -9.23 5.58
CA ALA A 43 -2.82 -9.30 7.03
C ALA A 43 -3.29 -7.99 7.70
N TYR A 44 -2.89 -6.84 7.15
CA TYR A 44 -3.33 -5.54 7.64
C TYR A 44 -4.85 -5.37 7.52
N ARG A 45 -5.43 -5.74 6.35
CA ARG A 45 -6.88 -5.71 6.13
C ARG A 45 -7.61 -6.61 7.14
N TYR A 46 -7.11 -7.82 7.38
CA TYR A 46 -7.67 -8.75 8.35
C TYR A 46 -7.64 -8.17 9.77
N LEU A 47 -6.50 -7.67 10.20
CA LEU A 47 -6.32 -7.12 11.54
C LEU A 47 -7.22 -5.90 11.81
N ILE A 48 -7.43 -5.04 10.80
CA ILE A 48 -8.36 -3.91 10.93
C ILE A 48 -9.80 -4.41 11.08
N LEU A 49 -10.25 -5.33 10.23
CA LEU A 49 -11.61 -5.87 10.31
C LEU A 49 -11.86 -6.55 11.66
N GLU A 50 -10.89 -7.33 12.14
CA GLU A 50 -10.99 -7.99 13.42
C GLU A 50 -10.96 -6.99 14.59
N SER A 51 -10.15 -5.93 14.49
CA SER A 51 -10.10 -4.87 15.49
C SER A 51 -11.44 -4.14 15.64
N GLU A 52 -12.12 -3.88 14.52
CA GLU A 52 -13.47 -3.29 14.52
C GLU A 52 -14.50 -4.25 15.14
N HIS A 53 -14.43 -5.52 14.79
CA HIS A 53 -15.34 -6.56 15.32
C HIS A 53 -15.19 -6.71 16.85
N VAL A 54 -13.96 -6.82 17.33
CA VAL A 54 -13.68 -6.89 18.78
C VAL A 54 -14.15 -5.64 19.49
N ARG A 55 -13.93 -4.45 18.92
CA ARG A 55 -14.42 -3.18 19.49
C ARG A 55 -15.94 -3.16 19.63
N TRP A 56 -16.68 -3.60 18.60
CA TRP A 56 -18.14 -3.66 18.65
C TRP A 56 -18.64 -4.60 19.76
N HIS A 57 -18.00 -5.74 19.95
CA HIS A 57 -18.33 -6.66 21.04
C HIS A 57 -18.05 -6.08 22.43
N LEU A 58 -16.98 -5.33 22.57
CA LEU A 58 -16.62 -4.67 23.84
C LEU A 58 -17.54 -3.50 24.18
N MET A 59 -18.11 -2.82 23.18
CA MET A 59 -18.95 -1.63 23.35
C MET A 59 -20.46 -1.94 23.44
N GLY A 60 -20.88 -3.20 23.39
CA GLY A 60 -22.29 -3.60 23.36
C GLY A 60 -23.13 -3.13 24.55
N ASP A 61 -22.56 -3.05 25.74
CA ASP A 61 -23.21 -2.57 26.97
C ASP A 61 -22.35 -1.43 27.60
N ILE A 62 -22.60 -0.20 27.20
CA ILE A 62 -21.84 0.95 27.67
C ILE A 62 -22.31 1.38 29.07
N SER A 63 -21.63 0.92 30.12
CA SER A 63 -21.68 1.53 31.45
C SER A 63 -20.68 2.69 31.54
N ILE A 64 -20.90 3.59 32.49
CA ILE A 64 -19.99 4.73 32.75
C ILE A 64 -18.55 4.24 33.05
N GLU A 65 -18.44 3.12 33.71
CA GLU A 65 -17.15 2.48 34.07
C GLU A 65 -16.39 2.04 32.82
N TRP A 66 -17.07 1.45 31.83
CA TRP A 66 -16.51 1.07 30.54
C TRP A 66 -16.08 2.29 29.73
N ALA A 67 -16.83 3.39 29.75
CA ALA A 67 -16.45 4.62 29.08
C ALA A 67 -15.14 5.23 29.65
N ILE A 68 -14.98 5.19 30.98
CA ILE A 68 -13.74 5.65 31.63
C ILE A 68 -12.57 4.73 31.28
N ALA A 69 -12.77 3.40 31.34
CA ALA A 69 -11.74 2.43 30.96
C ALA A 69 -11.30 2.61 29.51
N TRP A 70 -12.25 2.88 28.60
CA TRP A 70 -11.96 3.14 27.18
C TRP A 70 -11.16 4.42 26.98
N LEU A 71 -11.47 5.50 27.70
CA LEU A 71 -10.69 6.74 27.66
C LEU A 71 -9.24 6.53 28.10
N ILE A 72 -9.04 5.75 29.17
CA ILE A 72 -7.70 5.39 29.64
C ILE A 72 -6.96 4.58 28.57
N ALA A 73 -7.63 3.59 27.95
CA ALA A 73 -7.06 2.81 26.87
C ALA A 73 -6.64 3.67 25.66
N MET A 74 -7.46 4.66 25.28
CA MET A 74 -7.13 5.61 24.21
C MET A 74 -5.86 6.42 24.50
N VAL A 75 -5.67 6.86 25.76
CA VAL A 75 -4.44 7.56 26.17
C VAL A 75 -3.22 6.65 26.04
N VAL A 76 -3.36 5.37 26.44
CA VAL A 76 -2.29 4.38 26.28
C VAL A 76 -1.98 4.14 24.79
N PHE A 77 -2.99 4.00 23.94
CA PHE A 77 -2.79 3.84 22.51
C PHE A 77 -2.12 5.06 21.89
N ALA A 78 -2.52 6.27 22.27
CA ALA A 78 -1.88 7.51 21.81
C ALA A 78 -0.39 7.53 22.17
N PHE A 79 -0.05 7.12 23.39
CA PHE A 79 1.34 7.02 23.83
C PHE A 79 2.15 5.98 23.03
N ILE A 80 1.56 4.82 22.75
CA ILE A 80 2.22 3.79 21.94
C ILE A 80 2.43 4.30 20.51
N ILE A 81 1.42 4.94 19.91
CA ILE A 81 1.51 5.52 18.55
C ILE A 81 2.58 6.61 18.51
N ASP A 82 2.66 7.48 19.49
CA ASP A 82 3.71 8.50 19.59
C ASP A 82 5.11 7.89 19.58
N ARG A 83 5.31 6.81 20.34
CA ARG A 83 6.59 6.06 20.36
C ARG A 83 6.91 5.43 19.02
N LEU A 84 5.91 4.87 18.33
CA LEU A 84 6.08 4.32 16.98
C LEU A 84 6.44 5.41 15.98
N LEU A 85 5.81 6.58 16.04
CA LEU A 85 6.11 7.72 15.17
C LEU A 85 7.50 8.31 15.45
N THR A 86 7.93 8.36 16.71
CA THR A 86 9.29 8.76 17.06
C THR A 86 10.34 7.79 16.49
N TRP A 87 10.04 6.48 16.50
CA TRP A 87 10.93 5.45 15.97
C TRP A 87 10.95 5.42 14.43
N ALA A 88 9.82 5.72 13.79
CA ALA A 88 9.63 5.74 12.34
C ALA A 88 8.86 6.99 11.90
N PRO A 89 9.48 8.18 11.84
CA PRO A 89 8.78 9.44 11.59
C PRO A 89 8.00 9.50 10.28
N LEU A 90 8.47 8.79 9.24
CA LEU A 90 7.81 8.72 7.93
C LEU A 90 6.59 7.77 7.92
N SER A 91 6.28 7.08 9.01
CA SER A 91 5.06 6.28 9.12
C SER A 91 3.83 7.10 9.48
N GLY A 92 3.97 8.38 9.85
CA GLY A 92 2.87 9.27 10.14
C GLY A 92 2.03 9.64 8.90
N GLY A 93 0.82 10.12 9.13
CA GLY A 93 -0.08 10.56 8.06
C GLY A 93 -0.65 9.44 7.20
N SER A 94 -1.12 9.78 6.00
CA SER A 94 -1.74 8.85 5.06
C SER A 94 -0.78 7.74 4.60
N GLY A 95 0.42 8.08 4.18
CA GLY A 95 1.39 7.16 3.60
C GLY A 95 1.61 7.38 2.10
N ILE A 96 0.63 7.88 1.37
CA ILE A 96 0.74 8.19 -0.06
C ILE A 96 1.78 9.29 -0.30
N PRO A 97 1.72 10.47 0.36
CA PRO A 97 2.72 11.52 0.17
C PRO A 97 4.15 11.10 0.54
N GLN A 98 4.30 10.15 1.47
CA GLN A 98 5.60 9.62 1.84
C GLN A 98 6.19 8.75 0.72
N ILE A 99 5.36 7.95 0.05
CA ILE A 99 5.79 7.17 -1.12
C ILE A 99 6.13 8.10 -2.29
N GLU A 100 5.31 9.12 -2.57
CA GLU A 100 5.63 10.12 -3.61
C GLU A 100 6.92 10.86 -3.33
N GLY A 101 7.11 11.32 -2.09
CA GLY A 101 8.35 11.99 -1.67
C GLY A 101 9.59 11.09 -1.79
N GLU A 102 9.45 9.78 -1.54
CA GLU A 102 10.48 8.77 -1.79
C GLU A 102 10.82 8.67 -3.29
N MET A 103 9.78 8.67 -4.16
CA MET A 103 9.99 8.63 -5.61
C MET A 103 10.70 9.89 -6.14
N LEU A 104 10.39 11.05 -5.55
CA LEU A 104 11.04 12.32 -5.85
C LEU A 104 12.45 12.42 -5.24
N GLY A 105 12.81 11.52 -4.33
CA GLY A 105 14.09 11.55 -3.63
C GLY A 105 14.16 12.60 -2.51
N LEU A 106 13.01 13.08 -2.04
CA LEU A 106 12.92 14.05 -0.93
C LEU A 106 13.11 13.37 0.43
N PHE A 107 12.79 12.09 0.52
CA PHE A 107 12.88 11.27 1.73
C PHE A 107 13.62 9.97 1.44
N ASP A 108 14.21 9.38 2.48
CA ASP A 108 14.72 8.01 2.47
C ASP A 108 14.02 7.23 3.58
N MET A 109 12.96 6.54 3.20
CA MET A 109 12.12 5.78 4.12
C MET A 109 12.84 4.51 4.58
N LYS A 110 12.88 4.26 5.90
CA LYS A 110 13.41 3.02 6.49
C LYS A 110 12.34 1.93 6.42
N PRO A 111 12.37 1.01 5.43
CA PRO A 111 11.20 0.23 5.07
C PRO A 111 10.73 -0.71 6.20
N TYR A 112 11.63 -1.38 6.91
CA TYR A 112 11.26 -2.27 8.02
C TYR A 112 10.56 -1.53 9.17
N ARG A 113 11.11 -0.36 9.56
CA ARG A 113 10.53 0.44 10.64
C ARG A 113 9.18 1.01 10.24
N THR A 114 9.09 1.53 9.01
CA THR A 114 7.85 2.10 8.48
C THR A 114 6.76 1.05 8.37
N LEU A 115 7.08 -0.13 7.84
CA LEU A 115 6.13 -1.23 7.70
C LEU A 115 5.55 -1.64 9.07
N ILE A 116 6.41 -1.91 10.05
CA ILE A 116 6.00 -2.34 11.39
C ILE A 116 5.18 -1.24 12.09
N SER A 117 5.70 0.00 12.09
CA SER A 117 5.03 1.14 12.71
C SER A 117 3.67 1.41 12.09
N LYS A 118 3.56 1.31 10.76
CA LYS A 118 2.30 1.52 10.04
C LYS A 118 1.27 0.43 10.32
N MET A 119 1.70 -0.83 10.35
CA MET A 119 0.81 -1.94 10.69
C MET A 119 0.27 -1.80 12.11
N ILE A 120 1.15 -1.66 13.11
CA ILE A 120 0.73 -1.58 14.51
C ILE A 120 -0.08 -0.30 14.77
N GLY A 121 0.42 0.86 14.34
CA GLY A 121 -0.28 2.13 14.52
C GLY A 121 -1.64 2.18 13.86
N GLY A 122 -1.76 1.65 12.63
CA GLY A 122 -3.04 1.59 11.91
C GLY A 122 -4.07 0.68 12.60
N VAL A 123 -3.65 -0.49 13.06
CA VAL A 123 -4.53 -1.42 13.80
C VAL A 123 -4.98 -0.80 15.14
N LEU A 124 -4.08 -0.20 15.90
CA LEU A 124 -4.42 0.47 17.16
C LEU A 124 -5.39 1.63 16.93
N THR A 125 -5.20 2.41 15.86
CA THR A 125 -6.08 3.54 15.52
C THR A 125 -7.47 3.04 15.10
N GLY A 126 -7.56 1.97 14.32
CA GLY A 126 -8.82 1.32 13.96
C GLY A 126 -9.53 0.74 15.17
N PHE A 127 -8.81 0.06 16.07
CA PHE A 127 -9.34 -0.47 17.31
C PHE A 127 -9.87 0.65 18.23
N ALA A 128 -9.17 1.77 18.33
CA ALA A 128 -9.62 2.94 19.09
C ALA A 128 -10.91 3.56 18.53
N GLY A 129 -11.32 3.22 17.30
CA GLY A 129 -12.56 3.70 16.69
C GLY A 129 -12.40 4.98 15.88
N PHE A 130 -11.18 5.39 15.58
CA PHE A 130 -10.97 6.52 14.69
C PHE A 130 -11.28 6.14 13.24
N SER A 131 -11.96 7.05 12.55
CA SER A 131 -12.30 6.91 11.12
C SER A 131 -11.06 7.12 10.26
N VAL A 132 -10.13 6.17 10.27
CA VAL A 132 -8.90 6.20 9.48
C VAL A 132 -9.04 5.26 8.29
N GLY A 133 -8.90 5.82 7.09
CA GLY A 133 -8.92 5.02 5.85
C GLY A 133 -7.80 3.98 5.84
N ARG A 134 -8.08 2.82 5.27
CA ARG A 134 -7.12 1.70 5.14
C ARG A 134 -6.24 1.81 3.90
N GLU A 135 -6.59 2.69 2.96
CA GLU A 135 -5.94 2.79 1.66
C GLU A 135 -4.49 3.30 1.78
N GLY A 136 -4.33 4.47 2.38
CA GLY A 136 -3.01 5.09 2.55
C GLY A 136 -2.01 4.21 3.31
N PRO A 137 -2.39 3.65 4.46
CA PRO A 137 -1.54 2.68 5.16
C PRO A 137 -1.19 1.46 4.31
N ALA A 138 -2.13 0.90 3.53
CA ALA A 138 -1.87 -0.24 2.67
C ALA A 138 -0.87 0.09 1.55
N VAL A 139 -0.96 1.28 0.95
CA VAL A 139 0.01 1.80 -0.03
C VAL A 139 1.40 1.88 0.58
N GLN A 140 1.53 2.40 1.80
CA GLN A 140 2.82 2.55 2.45
C GLN A 140 3.42 1.21 2.92
N ILE A 141 2.59 0.29 3.40
CA ILE A 141 2.99 -1.08 3.74
C ILE A 141 3.51 -1.80 2.50
N GLY A 142 2.75 -1.74 1.40
CA GLY A 142 3.14 -2.33 0.13
C GLY A 142 4.41 -1.70 -0.45
N GLY A 143 4.53 -0.37 -0.45
CA GLY A 143 5.73 0.33 -0.89
C GLY A 143 6.95 -0.02 -0.04
N SER A 144 6.79 -0.14 1.28
CA SER A 144 7.84 -0.62 2.17
C SER A 144 8.26 -2.06 1.84
N ALA A 145 7.32 -2.94 1.53
CA ALA A 145 7.59 -4.31 1.08
C ALA A 145 8.40 -4.32 -0.22
N GLY A 146 8.03 -3.49 -1.20
CA GLY A 146 8.78 -3.32 -2.44
C GLY A 146 10.22 -2.86 -2.21
N LYS A 147 10.41 -1.90 -1.31
CA LYS A 147 11.75 -1.42 -0.94
C LYS A 147 12.57 -2.49 -0.20
N ILE A 148 11.96 -3.33 0.64
CA ILE A 148 12.62 -4.46 1.29
C ILE A 148 13.12 -5.45 0.25
N VAL A 149 12.30 -5.82 -0.72
CA VAL A 149 12.70 -6.72 -1.81
C VAL A 149 13.88 -6.14 -2.59
N SER A 150 13.86 -4.83 -2.88
CA SER A 150 14.96 -4.17 -3.57
C SER A 150 16.29 -4.27 -2.80
N TYR A 151 16.26 -4.19 -1.48
CA TYR A 151 17.44 -4.38 -0.63
C TYR A 151 17.94 -5.82 -0.63
N TRP A 152 17.03 -6.80 -0.54
CA TRP A 152 17.41 -8.22 -0.59
C TRP A 152 18.03 -8.64 -1.93
N MET A 153 17.57 -7.99 -3.01
CA MET A 153 18.04 -8.27 -4.37
C MET A 153 19.21 -7.36 -4.79
N ASN A 154 19.75 -6.52 -3.88
CA ASN A 154 20.79 -5.54 -4.17
C ASN A 154 20.50 -4.69 -5.43
N SER A 155 19.25 -4.28 -5.59
CA SER A 155 18.81 -3.51 -6.75
C SER A 155 19.36 -2.08 -6.74
N GLY A 156 19.68 -1.54 -7.92
CA GLY A 156 20.08 -0.15 -8.08
C GLY A 156 18.95 0.83 -7.75
N LEU A 157 19.25 2.10 -7.54
CA LEU A 157 18.29 3.14 -7.15
C LEU A 157 17.07 3.23 -8.08
N ARG A 158 17.27 3.07 -9.39
CA ARG A 158 16.17 3.10 -10.38
C ARG A 158 15.21 1.93 -10.19
N GLU A 159 15.75 0.73 -10.03
CA GLU A 159 14.95 -0.47 -9.76
C GLU A 159 14.27 -0.40 -8.39
N GLN A 160 14.94 0.10 -7.38
CA GLN A 160 14.36 0.31 -6.06
C GLN A 160 13.09 1.17 -6.14
N ARG A 161 13.12 2.28 -6.89
CA ARG A 161 11.94 3.13 -7.10
C ARG A 161 10.82 2.36 -7.81
N ILE A 162 11.14 1.59 -8.86
CA ILE A 162 10.17 0.76 -9.58
C ILE A 162 9.53 -0.26 -8.64
N LEU A 163 10.33 -0.99 -7.86
CA LEU A 163 9.84 -2.01 -6.95
C LEU A 163 9.04 -1.43 -5.77
N THR A 164 9.45 -0.27 -5.26
CA THR A 164 8.68 0.47 -4.24
C THR A 164 7.32 0.89 -4.78
N SER A 165 7.27 1.42 -6.00
CA SER A 165 6.01 1.80 -6.66
C SER A 165 5.12 0.58 -6.94
N ALA A 166 5.70 -0.51 -7.47
CA ALA A 166 4.97 -1.76 -7.69
C ALA A 166 4.39 -2.32 -6.39
N GLY A 167 5.17 -2.23 -5.29
CA GLY A 167 4.72 -2.60 -3.96
C GLY A 167 3.57 -1.73 -3.47
N ALA A 168 3.64 -0.41 -3.68
CA ALA A 168 2.56 0.52 -3.34
C ALA A 168 1.24 0.15 -4.04
N GLY A 169 1.28 -0.15 -5.34
CA GLY A 169 0.13 -0.65 -6.09
C GLY A 169 -0.38 -2.00 -5.61
N ALA A 170 0.53 -2.93 -5.27
CA ALA A 170 0.18 -4.23 -4.71
C ALA A 170 -0.49 -4.10 -3.32
N GLY A 171 -0.03 -3.17 -2.47
CA GLY A 171 -0.66 -2.87 -1.19
C GLY A 171 -2.07 -2.30 -1.35
N LEU A 172 -2.26 -1.36 -2.28
CA LEU A 172 -3.59 -0.83 -2.60
C LEU A 172 -4.52 -1.93 -3.13
N THR A 173 -3.99 -2.83 -3.97
CA THR A 173 -4.73 -3.99 -4.47
C THR A 173 -5.19 -4.90 -3.34
N ALA A 174 -4.36 -5.16 -2.33
CA ALA A 174 -4.74 -5.96 -1.17
C ALA A 174 -5.87 -5.31 -0.36
N ALA A 175 -5.91 -3.97 -0.28
CA ALA A 175 -6.96 -3.26 0.42
C ALA A 175 -8.33 -3.38 -0.27
N PHE A 176 -8.37 -3.36 -1.62
CA PHE A 176 -9.62 -3.26 -2.38
C PHE A 176 -9.95 -4.51 -3.22
N SER A 177 -9.03 -5.46 -3.37
CA SER A 177 -9.14 -6.58 -4.33
C SER A 177 -9.30 -6.10 -5.78
N ALA A 178 -8.59 -5.02 -6.16
CA ALA A 178 -8.71 -4.32 -7.44
C ALA A 178 -7.33 -4.16 -8.11
N PRO A 179 -6.82 -5.19 -8.81
CA PRO A 179 -5.44 -5.18 -9.33
C PRO A 179 -5.19 -4.15 -10.42
N VAL A 180 -6.15 -3.91 -11.29
CA VAL A 180 -6.04 -2.89 -12.34
C VAL A 180 -6.01 -1.49 -11.73
N SER A 181 -6.89 -1.20 -10.77
CA SER A 181 -6.92 0.09 -10.08
C SER A 181 -5.63 0.35 -9.30
N GLY A 182 -5.08 -0.68 -8.64
CA GLY A 182 -3.80 -0.57 -7.95
C GLY A 182 -2.63 -0.28 -8.89
N ALA A 183 -2.62 -0.87 -10.09
CA ALA A 183 -1.62 -0.58 -11.11
C ALA A 183 -1.79 0.84 -11.68
N MET A 184 -3.01 1.26 -12.00
CA MET A 184 -3.31 2.60 -12.52
C MET A 184 -2.93 3.69 -11.52
N PHE A 185 -3.20 3.49 -10.23
CA PHE A 185 -2.78 4.39 -9.17
C PHE A 185 -1.25 4.63 -9.19
N VAL A 186 -0.45 3.59 -9.43
CA VAL A 186 1.01 3.75 -9.55
C VAL A 186 1.38 4.64 -10.73
N PHE A 187 0.72 4.47 -11.87
CA PHE A 187 1.08 5.21 -13.08
C PHE A 187 0.61 6.66 -13.04
N GLU A 188 -0.55 6.91 -12.50
CA GLU A 188 -1.19 8.23 -12.49
C GLU A 188 -0.75 9.08 -11.30
N GLU A 189 -0.64 8.49 -10.12
CA GLU A 189 -0.38 9.24 -8.89
C GLU A 189 1.09 9.12 -8.45
N VAL A 190 1.59 7.90 -8.28
CA VAL A 190 2.91 7.69 -7.65
C VAL A 190 4.06 8.05 -8.59
N HIS A 191 4.01 7.62 -9.84
CA HIS A 191 5.13 7.76 -10.80
C HIS A 191 4.86 8.80 -11.87
N LYS A 192 3.58 9.12 -12.14
CA LYS A 192 3.11 10.09 -13.15
C LYS A 192 3.72 9.83 -14.53
N SER A 193 3.94 8.55 -14.86
CA SER A 193 4.59 8.13 -16.11
C SER A 193 4.27 6.67 -16.46
N PHE A 194 4.32 6.40 -17.76
CA PHE A 194 4.00 5.10 -18.35
C PHE A 194 5.19 4.62 -19.17
N TYR A 195 5.92 3.60 -18.68
CA TYR A 195 6.99 2.95 -19.44
C TYR A 195 7.08 1.45 -19.08
N PRO A 196 7.51 0.58 -20.01
CA PRO A 196 7.42 -0.87 -19.85
C PRO A 196 8.06 -1.43 -18.59
N TYR A 197 9.21 -0.87 -18.17
CA TYR A 197 9.92 -1.32 -16.98
C TYR A 197 9.17 -1.03 -15.67
N LEU A 198 8.23 -0.11 -15.67
CA LEU A 198 7.34 0.17 -14.53
C LEU A 198 6.06 -0.66 -14.66
N VAL A 199 5.47 -0.68 -15.86
CA VAL A 199 4.16 -1.30 -16.11
C VAL A 199 4.18 -2.80 -15.80
N ILE A 200 5.16 -3.52 -16.33
CA ILE A 200 5.19 -4.99 -16.25
C ILE A 200 5.36 -5.47 -14.79
N PRO A 201 6.40 -5.05 -14.02
CA PRO A 201 6.53 -5.50 -12.63
C PRO A 201 5.37 -5.04 -11.74
N THR A 202 4.76 -3.87 -12.03
CA THR A 202 3.59 -3.39 -11.29
C THR A 202 2.38 -4.29 -11.52
N PHE A 203 2.06 -4.63 -12.76
CA PHE A 203 0.96 -5.58 -13.04
C PHE A 203 1.21 -6.95 -12.44
N VAL A 204 2.42 -7.48 -12.54
CA VAL A 204 2.78 -8.76 -11.92
C VAL A 204 2.57 -8.68 -10.40
N ALA A 205 3.04 -7.62 -9.74
CA ALA A 205 2.90 -7.46 -8.31
C ALA A 205 1.43 -7.32 -7.88
N THR A 206 0.64 -6.52 -8.58
CA THR A 206 -0.78 -6.32 -8.26
C THR A 206 -1.62 -7.58 -8.49
N LEU A 207 -1.37 -8.32 -9.57
CA LEU A 207 -2.08 -9.58 -9.84
C LEU A 207 -1.78 -10.65 -8.80
N ILE A 208 -0.53 -10.81 -8.39
CA ILE A 208 -0.14 -11.76 -7.35
C ILE A 208 -0.72 -11.35 -5.99
N SER A 209 -0.65 -10.06 -5.65
CA SER A 209 -1.27 -9.52 -4.43
C SER A 209 -2.77 -9.78 -4.40
N ASN A 210 -3.45 -9.56 -5.54
CA ASN A 210 -4.88 -9.86 -5.67
C ASN A 210 -5.18 -11.34 -5.47
N TYR A 211 -4.38 -12.22 -6.06
CA TYR A 211 -4.55 -13.66 -5.89
C TYR A 211 -4.48 -14.06 -4.42
N ILE A 212 -3.49 -13.57 -3.67
CA ILE A 212 -3.34 -13.82 -2.24
C ILE A 212 -4.56 -13.29 -1.47
N THR A 213 -4.97 -12.05 -1.76
CA THR A 213 -6.09 -11.41 -1.07
C THR A 213 -7.41 -12.14 -1.32
N VAL A 214 -7.69 -12.51 -2.58
CA VAL A 214 -8.90 -13.26 -2.94
C VAL A 214 -8.90 -14.67 -2.35
N THR A 215 -7.74 -15.30 -2.23
CA THR A 215 -7.65 -16.62 -1.58
C THR A 215 -7.98 -16.55 -0.09
N ILE A 216 -7.69 -15.43 0.58
CA ILE A 216 -7.95 -15.26 2.02
C ILE A 216 -9.38 -14.76 2.27
N PHE A 217 -9.86 -13.78 1.51
CA PHE A 217 -11.14 -13.10 1.76
C PHE A 217 -12.27 -13.52 0.80
N GLY A 218 -11.99 -14.33 -0.21
CA GLY A 218 -12.92 -14.65 -1.29
C GLY A 218 -13.13 -13.45 -2.23
N LEU A 219 -14.11 -13.58 -3.12
CA LEU A 219 -14.51 -12.54 -4.09
C LEU A 219 -15.48 -11.51 -3.49
N THR A 220 -15.53 -11.37 -2.17
CA THR A 220 -16.39 -10.37 -1.54
C THR A 220 -15.87 -8.96 -1.82
N PRO A 221 -16.74 -8.03 -2.26
CA PRO A 221 -16.33 -6.64 -2.45
C PRO A 221 -15.81 -6.04 -1.15
N ALA A 222 -14.76 -5.24 -1.23
CA ALA A 222 -14.20 -4.55 -0.06
C ALA A 222 -15.18 -3.54 0.54
N LEU A 223 -16.12 -3.02 -0.28
CA LEU A 223 -17.22 -2.17 0.08
C LEU A 223 -18.52 -2.89 -0.32
N GLY A 224 -19.09 -3.66 0.59
CA GLY A 224 -20.36 -4.35 0.38
C GLY A 224 -21.52 -3.51 0.90
N PHE A 225 -22.25 -2.86 0.00
CA PHE A 225 -23.53 -2.24 0.35
C PHE A 225 -24.66 -3.23 0.04
N SER A 226 -25.39 -3.67 1.05
CA SER A 226 -26.64 -4.39 0.86
C SER A 226 -27.78 -3.38 0.80
N VAL A 227 -28.35 -3.22 -0.38
CA VAL A 227 -29.60 -2.43 -0.53
C VAL A 227 -30.74 -3.38 -0.16
N THR A 228 -31.33 -3.18 1.01
CA THR A 228 -32.43 -3.99 1.54
C THR A 228 -33.81 -3.61 0.99
N SER A 229 -33.92 -2.46 0.30
CA SER A 229 -35.15 -2.07 -0.40
C SER A 229 -34.77 -1.46 -1.75
N GLY A 230 -35.46 -1.85 -2.81
CA GLY A 230 -35.34 -1.19 -4.12
C GLY A 230 -35.65 0.29 -3.95
N MET A 231 -34.80 1.17 -4.46
CA MET A 231 -35.13 2.59 -4.56
C MET A 231 -36.40 2.70 -5.41
N PRO A 232 -37.44 3.41 -4.94
CA PRO A 232 -38.58 3.72 -5.78
C PRO A 232 -38.08 4.50 -6.99
N LEU A 233 -38.54 4.12 -8.20
CA LEU A 233 -38.16 4.79 -9.47
C LEU A 233 -38.52 6.29 -9.51
N ASP A 234 -39.29 6.78 -8.54
CA ASP A 234 -39.73 8.16 -8.42
C ASP A 234 -38.61 9.14 -7.99
N TYR A 235 -37.38 8.68 -7.76
CA TYR A 235 -36.21 9.50 -7.42
C TYR A 235 -35.27 9.74 -8.61
N PHE A 236 -35.63 9.30 -9.82
CA PHE A 236 -34.95 9.57 -11.08
C PHE A 236 -35.92 10.36 -11.98
#